data_9bab585d245d274240bbd657f0c4cf4f
#
_entry.id   9bab585d245d274240bbd657f0c4cf4f
#
_cell.length_a   1.000
_cell.length_b   1.000
_cell.length_c   1.000
_cell.angle_alpha   90.00
_cell.angle_beta   90.00
_cell.angle_gamma   90.00
#
_symmetry.space_group_name_H-M   'P 1'
#
loop_
_entity.id
_entity.type
_entity.pdbx_description
1 polymer ?
#
loop_
_entity_poly.entity_id
_entity_poly.type
_entity_poly.pdbx_seq_one_letter_code
_entity_poly.pdbx_strand_id
1 'polypeptide(L)'
;SAISVEKIKNKLVKMNCNVPLVGDFHFNGHILLNKYQSEAAHLDKFRINPGNVGKKNKKDKNFTTMIEVACKLDKPVRIGVNWGSLDQELLASNLDANNKLSKPKTLDEIMCESVITSALENAKLAEQIGMGKDKIIISCKLSKVNMLIDVYKKISEICSYALHLGLTEAGSNERGIVYSACALGPLLLNGIGDTIRVSLTTDINGNRSKEVEVAKLILQSLGIRYFLPDVTSCPGCGRTSSDYF
;
A
#
# COMPACT_ATOMS: atom_id res chain seq x y z
N SER A 1 5.20 -5.73 20.44
CA SER A 1 5.44 -7.18 20.42
C SER A 1 4.15 -7.93 20.08
N ALA A 2 4.22 -9.20 19.61
CA ALA A 2 3.04 -10.00 19.27
C ALA A 2 2.03 -10.05 20.45
N ILE A 3 2.52 -10.32 21.66
CA ILE A 3 1.71 -10.39 22.90
C ILE A 3 0.91 -9.11 23.20
N SER A 4 1.27 -7.97 22.62
CA SER A 4 0.56 -6.71 22.84
C SER A 4 -0.66 -6.53 21.95
N VAL A 5 -0.84 -7.34 20.90
CA VAL A 5 -1.92 -7.18 19.90
C VAL A 5 -3.28 -7.30 20.55
N GLU A 6 -3.51 -8.35 21.33
CA GLU A 6 -4.76 -8.56 22.06
C GLU A 6 -5.06 -7.40 23.03
N LYS A 7 -4.04 -6.94 23.78
CA LYS A 7 -4.17 -5.83 24.70
C LYS A 7 -4.56 -4.54 23.99
N ILE A 8 -3.96 -4.28 22.80
CA ILE A 8 -4.29 -3.14 21.96
C ILE A 8 -5.74 -3.23 21.47
N LYS A 9 -6.16 -4.39 20.92
CA LYS A 9 -7.52 -4.59 20.45
C LYS A 9 -8.54 -4.37 21.57
N ASN A 10 -8.31 -4.97 22.73
CA ASN A 10 -9.18 -4.83 23.90
C ASN A 10 -9.26 -3.37 24.39
N LYS A 11 -8.15 -2.63 24.34
CA LYS A 11 -8.16 -1.19 24.69
C LYS A 11 -8.96 -0.36 23.69
N LEU A 12 -8.82 -0.62 22.39
CA LEU A 12 -9.59 0.07 21.37
C LEU A 12 -11.10 -0.18 21.53
N VAL A 13 -11.50 -1.44 21.78
CA VAL A 13 -12.90 -1.79 22.04
C VAL A 13 -13.44 -1.04 23.26
N LYS A 14 -12.69 -0.97 24.37
CA LYS A 14 -13.07 -0.20 25.56
C LYS A 14 -13.20 1.32 25.28
N MET A 15 -12.48 1.83 24.30
CA MET A 15 -12.56 3.22 23.85
C MET A 15 -13.65 3.45 22.80
N ASN A 16 -14.49 2.45 22.51
CA ASN A 16 -15.46 2.45 21.42
C ASN A 16 -14.85 2.77 20.05
N CYS A 17 -13.60 2.31 19.82
CA CYS A 17 -12.85 2.53 18.59
C CYS A 17 -12.81 1.22 17.78
N ASN A 18 -13.58 1.17 16.69
CA ASN A 18 -13.74 -0.03 15.85
C ASN A 18 -12.80 -0.04 14.62
N VAL A 19 -11.67 0.66 14.68
CA VAL A 19 -10.70 0.65 13.57
C VAL A 19 -10.07 -0.72 13.40
N PRO A 20 -9.96 -1.23 12.15
CA PRO A 20 -9.27 -2.48 11.87
C PRO A 20 -7.78 -2.41 12.20
N LEU A 21 -7.24 -3.47 12.82
CA LEU A 21 -5.81 -3.60 13.07
C LEU A 21 -5.15 -4.41 11.96
N VAL A 22 -4.10 -3.84 11.36
CA VAL A 22 -3.33 -4.51 10.31
C VAL A 22 -1.96 -4.91 10.82
N GLY A 23 -1.66 -6.21 10.80
CA GLY A 23 -0.33 -6.72 11.08
C GLY A 23 0.58 -6.52 9.87
N ASP A 24 1.68 -5.80 10.05
CA ASP A 24 2.66 -5.55 8.99
C ASP A 24 3.86 -6.48 9.17
N PHE A 25 3.90 -7.56 8.39
CA PHE A 25 4.87 -8.63 8.52
C PHE A 25 6.02 -8.48 7.52
N HIS A 26 7.22 -8.48 8.05
CA HIS A 26 8.49 -8.48 7.33
C HIS A 26 9.37 -9.62 7.82
N PHE A 27 10.47 -9.92 7.17
CA PHE A 27 11.55 -10.86 7.51
C PHE A 27 11.14 -12.11 8.34
N ASN A 28 10.77 -11.93 9.61
CA ASN A 28 10.40 -12.99 10.54
C ASN A 28 8.88 -13.23 10.65
N GLY A 29 8.09 -12.70 9.72
CA GLY A 29 6.62 -12.80 9.74
C GLY A 29 6.12 -14.23 9.84
N HIS A 30 6.72 -15.15 9.09
CA HIS A 30 6.39 -16.58 9.12
C HIS A 30 6.63 -17.22 10.50
N ILE A 31 7.69 -16.83 11.22
CA ILE A 31 7.99 -17.31 12.57
C ILE A 31 6.95 -16.74 13.56
N LEU A 32 6.66 -15.43 13.46
CA LEU A 32 5.71 -14.76 14.35
C LEU A 32 4.30 -15.32 14.18
N LEU A 33 3.84 -15.51 12.95
CA LEU A 33 2.51 -16.05 12.65
C LEU A 33 2.37 -17.49 13.10
N ASN A 34 3.40 -18.34 12.96
CA ASN A 34 3.36 -19.70 13.48
C ASN A 34 3.34 -19.76 15.01
N LYS A 35 4.15 -18.92 15.67
CA LYS A 35 4.31 -18.97 17.12
C LYS A 35 3.15 -18.30 17.87
N TYR A 36 2.53 -17.27 17.30
CA TYR A 36 1.57 -16.38 17.96
C TYR A 36 0.24 -16.34 17.18
N GLN A 37 -0.32 -17.52 16.84
CA GLN A 37 -1.57 -17.60 16.06
C GLN A 37 -2.77 -17.03 16.83
N SER A 38 -2.83 -17.21 18.14
CA SER A 38 -3.87 -16.66 19.02
C SER A 38 -3.87 -15.12 18.99
N GLU A 39 -2.71 -14.51 19.06
CA GLU A 39 -2.56 -13.06 19.00
C GLU A 39 -2.84 -12.53 17.58
N ALA A 40 -2.40 -13.26 16.55
CA ALA A 40 -2.65 -12.92 15.17
C ALA A 40 -4.15 -12.96 14.81
N ALA A 41 -4.94 -13.79 15.49
CA ALA A 41 -6.40 -13.84 15.32
C ALA A 41 -7.09 -12.52 15.67
N HIS A 42 -6.52 -11.70 16.55
CA HIS A 42 -7.02 -10.35 16.88
C HIS A 42 -6.70 -9.27 15.83
N LEU A 43 -5.89 -9.60 14.83
CA LEU A 43 -5.66 -8.72 13.68
C LEU A 43 -6.80 -8.88 12.67
N ASP A 44 -7.14 -7.80 12.00
CA ASP A 44 -8.21 -7.80 11.01
C ASP A 44 -7.70 -8.04 9.58
N LYS A 45 -6.40 -7.82 9.35
CA LYS A 45 -5.71 -8.03 8.07
C LYS A 45 -4.21 -8.23 8.26
N PHE A 46 -3.59 -8.99 7.36
CA PHE A 46 -2.13 -9.11 7.30
C PHE A 46 -1.59 -8.34 6.09
N ARG A 47 -0.47 -7.64 6.28
CA ARG A 47 0.33 -7.10 5.19
C ARG A 47 1.63 -7.91 5.09
N ILE A 48 1.89 -8.43 3.91
CA ILE A 48 3.09 -9.23 3.61
C ILE A 48 3.84 -8.56 2.47
N ASN A 49 5.14 -8.34 2.64
CA ASN A 49 6.02 -7.92 1.56
C ASN A 49 6.81 -9.13 1.05
N PRO A 50 6.48 -9.65 -0.14
CA PRO A 50 7.14 -10.86 -0.65
C PRO A 50 8.65 -10.68 -0.87
N GLY A 51 9.12 -9.45 -1.12
CA GLY A 51 10.55 -9.17 -1.24
C GLY A 51 11.35 -9.27 0.07
N ASN A 52 10.67 -9.29 1.23
CA ASN A 52 11.29 -9.29 2.55
C ASN A 52 11.09 -10.60 3.35
N VAL A 53 10.53 -11.64 2.75
CA VAL A 53 10.22 -12.90 3.49
C VAL A 53 11.27 -13.99 3.30
N GLY A 54 12.34 -13.72 2.60
CA GLY A 54 13.44 -14.68 2.35
C GLY A 54 14.05 -14.51 0.96
N LYS A 55 14.96 -15.41 0.60
CA LYS A 55 15.61 -15.46 -0.71
C LYS A 55 15.38 -16.84 -1.33
N LYS A 56 15.18 -16.90 -2.65
CA LYS A 56 14.98 -18.16 -3.42
C LYS A 56 13.90 -19.05 -2.80
N ASN A 57 14.12 -20.36 -2.77
CA ASN A 57 13.19 -21.37 -2.23
C ASN A 57 12.72 -21.09 -0.78
N LYS A 58 13.50 -20.35 0.03
CA LYS A 58 13.07 -19.92 1.35
C LYS A 58 12.01 -18.83 1.32
N LYS A 59 12.04 -17.95 0.30
CA LYS A 59 11.03 -16.91 0.08
C LYS A 59 9.66 -17.54 -0.11
N ASP A 60 9.55 -18.48 -1.05
CA ASP A 60 8.27 -19.11 -1.37
C ASP A 60 7.73 -19.92 -0.20
N LYS A 61 8.58 -20.69 0.48
CA LYS A 61 8.19 -21.44 1.69
C LYS A 61 7.70 -20.52 2.82
N ASN A 62 8.39 -19.44 3.10
CA ASN A 62 8.01 -18.49 4.15
C ASN A 62 6.72 -17.76 3.78
N PHE A 63 6.57 -17.35 2.53
CA PHE A 63 5.35 -16.72 2.03
C PHE A 63 4.16 -17.70 2.13
N THR A 64 4.33 -18.94 1.66
CA THR A 64 3.31 -20.01 1.77
C THR A 64 2.85 -20.18 3.21
N THR A 65 3.78 -20.33 4.16
CA THR A 65 3.45 -20.44 5.58
C THR A 65 2.59 -19.28 6.09
N MET A 66 2.88 -18.04 5.66
CA MET A 66 2.13 -16.87 6.11
C MET A 66 0.73 -16.84 5.50
N ILE A 67 0.58 -17.26 4.23
CA ILE A 67 -0.73 -17.36 3.56
C ILE A 67 -1.57 -18.49 4.18
N GLU A 68 -0.98 -19.66 4.47
CA GLU A 68 -1.67 -20.77 5.15
C GLU A 68 -2.26 -20.34 6.50
N VAL A 69 -1.48 -19.60 7.30
CA VAL A 69 -1.98 -19.06 8.59
C VAL A 69 -3.09 -18.03 8.35
N ALA A 70 -2.97 -17.18 7.33
CA ALA A 70 -4.02 -16.22 6.98
C ALA A 70 -5.31 -16.92 6.57
N CYS A 71 -5.24 -17.95 5.73
CA CYS A 71 -6.37 -18.80 5.36
C CYS A 71 -7.02 -19.47 6.58
N LYS A 72 -6.21 -20.08 7.44
CA LYS A 72 -6.68 -20.74 8.67
C LYS A 72 -7.42 -19.79 9.61
N LEU A 73 -6.95 -18.53 9.72
CA LEU A 73 -7.54 -17.50 10.57
C LEU A 73 -8.61 -16.67 9.85
N ASP A 74 -8.91 -16.98 8.60
CA ASP A 74 -9.86 -16.28 7.74
C ASP A 74 -9.53 -14.78 7.58
N LYS A 75 -8.24 -14.42 7.47
CA LYS A 75 -7.78 -13.03 7.36
C LYS A 75 -7.43 -12.65 5.93
N PRO A 76 -7.90 -11.49 5.45
CA PRO A 76 -7.45 -10.95 4.16
C PRO A 76 -5.97 -10.56 4.24
N VAL A 77 -5.30 -10.66 3.10
CA VAL A 77 -3.88 -10.35 2.98
C VAL A 77 -3.65 -9.24 1.96
N ARG A 78 -2.89 -8.23 2.34
CA ARG A 78 -2.34 -7.28 1.40
C ARG A 78 -0.91 -7.69 1.01
N ILE A 79 -0.77 -8.09 -0.24
CA ILE A 79 0.51 -8.37 -0.88
C ILE A 79 1.12 -7.01 -1.27
N GLY A 80 2.14 -6.60 -0.53
CA GLY A 80 2.72 -5.26 -0.64
C GLY A 80 4.09 -5.29 -1.30
N VAL A 81 4.15 -5.11 -2.61
CA VAL A 81 5.40 -5.00 -3.36
C VAL A 81 5.91 -3.57 -3.29
N ASN A 82 7.18 -3.41 -2.92
CA ASN A 82 7.88 -2.12 -2.95
C ASN A 82 9.07 -2.25 -3.90
N TRP A 83 9.31 -1.23 -4.69
CA TRP A 83 10.48 -1.18 -5.57
C TRP A 83 11.80 -1.49 -4.82
N GLY A 84 12.05 -0.83 -3.70
CA GLY A 84 13.29 -0.99 -2.92
C GLY A 84 13.52 -2.38 -2.32
N SER A 85 12.52 -3.29 -2.40
CA SER A 85 12.61 -4.68 -1.94
C SER A 85 12.22 -5.68 -3.02
N LEU A 86 12.25 -5.26 -4.30
CA LEU A 86 11.96 -6.14 -5.42
C LEU A 86 13.02 -7.24 -5.52
N ASP A 87 12.59 -8.40 -5.98
CA ASP A 87 13.47 -9.54 -6.25
C ASP A 87 14.48 -9.18 -7.34
N GLN A 88 15.76 -9.23 -7.00
CA GLN A 88 16.85 -8.85 -7.91
C GLN A 88 17.01 -9.87 -9.06
N GLU A 89 16.67 -11.14 -8.86
CA GLU A 89 16.72 -12.16 -9.92
C GLU A 89 15.62 -11.90 -10.95
N LEU A 90 14.42 -11.53 -10.51
CA LEU A 90 13.33 -11.12 -11.40
C LEU A 90 13.71 -9.88 -12.23
N LEU A 91 14.28 -8.88 -11.58
CA LEU A 91 14.72 -7.66 -12.27
C LEU A 91 15.83 -7.97 -13.29
N ALA A 92 16.83 -8.74 -12.92
CA ALA A 92 17.92 -9.13 -13.83
C ALA A 92 17.39 -9.92 -15.05
N SER A 93 16.48 -10.88 -14.82
CA SER A 93 15.85 -11.63 -15.89
C SER A 93 15.07 -10.74 -16.87
N ASN A 94 14.33 -9.75 -16.35
CA ASN A 94 13.59 -8.80 -17.18
C ASN A 94 14.53 -7.87 -17.96
N LEU A 95 15.64 -7.44 -17.38
CA LEU A 95 16.66 -6.64 -18.06
C LEU A 95 17.33 -7.45 -19.18
N ASP A 96 17.69 -8.71 -18.93
CA ASP A 96 18.31 -9.59 -19.93
C ASP A 96 17.34 -9.88 -21.09
N ALA A 97 16.06 -10.09 -20.79
CA ALA A 97 15.03 -10.26 -21.80
C ALA A 97 14.86 -8.97 -22.65
N ASN A 98 14.86 -7.81 -22.00
CA ASN A 98 14.75 -6.51 -22.67
C ASN A 98 15.90 -6.23 -23.64
N ASN A 99 17.14 -6.60 -23.27
CA ASN A 99 18.32 -6.38 -24.11
C ASN A 99 18.29 -7.19 -25.41
N LYS A 100 17.42 -8.22 -25.50
CA LYS A 100 17.23 -9.04 -26.70
C LYS A 100 16.15 -8.48 -27.64
N LEU A 101 15.42 -7.44 -27.22
CA LEU A 101 14.38 -6.83 -28.04
C LEU A 101 14.97 -5.93 -29.12
N SER A 102 14.34 -5.88 -30.29
CA SER A 102 14.71 -4.96 -31.37
C SER A 102 14.51 -3.49 -31.01
N LYS A 103 13.61 -3.20 -30.07
CA LYS A 103 13.38 -1.89 -29.46
C LYS A 103 13.34 -2.07 -27.93
N PRO A 104 14.48 -1.92 -27.24
CA PRO A 104 14.52 -2.06 -25.80
C PRO A 104 13.64 -0.99 -25.10
N LYS A 105 12.96 -1.41 -24.06
CA LYS A 105 12.20 -0.53 -23.17
C LYS A 105 13.16 0.26 -22.27
N THR A 106 12.69 1.39 -21.77
CA THR A 106 13.41 2.18 -20.76
C THR A 106 13.52 1.44 -19.42
N LEU A 107 14.45 1.83 -18.61
CA LEU A 107 14.61 1.26 -17.26
C LEU A 107 13.34 1.45 -16.41
N ASP A 108 12.70 2.61 -16.47
CA ASP A 108 11.46 2.91 -15.74
C ASP A 108 10.32 1.97 -16.17
N GLU A 109 10.20 1.65 -17.45
CA GLU A 109 9.20 0.68 -17.96
C GLU A 109 9.48 -0.74 -17.45
N ILE A 110 10.74 -1.18 -17.45
CA ILE A 110 11.11 -2.50 -16.92
C ILE A 110 10.86 -2.58 -15.43
N MET A 111 11.15 -1.51 -14.70
CA MET A 111 10.86 -1.40 -13.28
C MET A 111 9.36 -1.55 -13.00
N CYS A 112 8.52 -0.83 -13.74
CA CYS A 112 7.07 -0.93 -13.63
C CYS A 112 6.57 -2.35 -13.90
N GLU A 113 7.03 -2.97 -14.98
CA GLU A 113 6.67 -4.34 -15.35
C GLU A 113 7.11 -5.36 -14.29
N SER A 114 8.32 -5.22 -13.77
CA SER A 114 8.84 -6.11 -12.73
C SER A 114 8.02 -6.03 -11.43
N VAL A 115 7.59 -4.84 -11.03
CA VAL A 115 6.72 -4.65 -9.86
C VAL A 115 5.35 -5.30 -10.09
N ILE A 116 4.76 -5.12 -11.29
CA ILE A 116 3.47 -5.71 -11.67
C ILE A 116 3.57 -7.23 -11.66
N THR A 117 4.58 -7.79 -12.33
CA THR A 117 4.83 -9.23 -12.41
C THR A 117 4.95 -9.82 -11.01
N SER A 118 5.81 -9.25 -10.17
CA SER A 118 5.99 -9.71 -8.79
C SER A 118 4.68 -9.70 -7.99
N ALA A 119 3.85 -8.65 -8.15
CA ALA A 119 2.58 -8.56 -7.44
C ALA A 119 1.60 -9.65 -7.87
N LEU A 120 1.45 -9.85 -9.18
CA LEU A 120 0.51 -10.81 -9.74
C LEU A 120 0.94 -12.27 -9.50
N GLU A 121 2.23 -12.59 -9.62
CA GLU A 121 2.75 -13.92 -9.32
C GLU A 121 2.52 -14.31 -7.85
N ASN A 122 2.78 -13.40 -6.91
CA ASN A 122 2.52 -13.66 -5.50
C ASN A 122 1.01 -13.74 -5.18
N ALA A 123 0.16 -12.99 -5.89
CA ALA A 123 -1.29 -13.11 -5.75
C ALA A 123 -1.79 -14.48 -6.26
N LYS A 124 -1.32 -14.92 -7.43
CA LYS A 124 -1.62 -16.26 -7.97
C LYS A 124 -1.13 -17.38 -7.05
N LEU A 125 0.06 -17.23 -6.48
CA LEU A 125 0.58 -18.19 -5.51
C LEU A 125 -0.33 -18.25 -4.27
N ALA A 126 -0.81 -17.12 -3.77
CA ALA A 126 -1.74 -17.09 -2.64
C ALA A 126 -3.07 -17.81 -2.97
N GLU A 127 -3.61 -17.64 -4.19
CA GLU A 127 -4.78 -18.41 -4.65
C GLU A 127 -4.50 -19.92 -4.71
N GLN A 128 -3.34 -20.32 -5.22
CA GLN A 128 -2.95 -21.74 -5.29
C GLN A 128 -2.83 -22.38 -3.91
N ILE A 129 -2.48 -21.61 -2.88
CA ILE A 129 -2.44 -22.07 -1.49
C ILE A 129 -3.85 -22.19 -0.90
N GLY A 130 -4.85 -21.56 -1.51
CA GLY A 130 -6.27 -21.66 -1.11
C GLY A 130 -6.89 -20.33 -0.64
N MET A 131 -6.23 -19.19 -0.83
CA MET A 131 -6.81 -17.89 -0.50
C MET A 131 -7.83 -17.45 -1.55
N GLY A 132 -9.02 -17.04 -1.11
CA GLY A 132 -10.04 -16.47 -2.00
C GLY A 132 -9.59 -15.13 -2.61
N LYS A 133 -9.97 -14.88 -3.86
CA LYS A 133 -9.63 -13.61 -4.57
C LYS A 133 -10.10 -12.37 -3.83
N ASP A 134 -11.26 -12.45 -3.22
CA ASP A 134 -11.89 -11.40 -2.40
C ASP A 134 -11.11 -11.04 -1.13
N LYS A 135 -10.16 -11.90 -0.73
CA LYS A 135 -9.28 -11.70 0.43
C LYS A 135 -7.87 -11.24 0.06
N ILE A 136 -7.59 -11.07 -1.23
CA ILE A 136 -6.30 -10.60 -1.71
C ILE A 136 -6.40 -9.11 -2.05
N ILE A 137 -5.49 -8.31 -1.48
CA ILE A 137 -5.32 -6.91 -1.81
C ILE A 137 -3.91 -6.72 -2.37
N ILE A 138 -3.76 -6.02 -3.48
CA ILE A 138 -2.46 -5.70 -4.09
C ILE A 138 -2.07 -4.27 -3.75
N SER A 139 -0.80 -4.08 -3.41
CA SER A 139 -0.21 -2.75 -3.38
C SER A 139 1.19 -2.75 -4.01
N CYS A 140 1.37 -1.85 -4.97
CA CYS A 140 2.63 -1.61 -5.68
C CYS A 140 3.11 -0.21 -5.35
N LYS A 141 4.21 -0.09 -4.60
CA LYS A 141 4.70 1.21 -4.14
C LYS A 141 5.98 1.60 -4.86
N LEU A 142 5.92 2.79 -5.46
CA LEU A 142 7.02 3.46 -6.13
C LEU A 142 7.17 4.87 -5.57
N SER A 143 8.31 5.50 -5.80
CA SER A 143 8.62 6.87 -5.35
C SER A 143 8.37 7.94 -6.42
N LYS A 144 8.24 7.55 -7.69
CA LYS A 144 7.92 8.46 -8.80
C LYS A 144 6.42 8.46 -9.09
N VAL A 145 5.80 9.64 -9.13
CA VAL A 145 4.36 9.84 -9.32
C VAL A 145 3.87 9.23 -10.63
N ASN A 146 4.51 9.54 -11.75
CA ASN A 146 4.14 9.04 -13.08
C ASN A 146 4.20 7.51 -13.14
N MET A 147 5.29 6.91 -12.66
CA MET A 147 5.43 5.45 -12.63
C MET A 147 4.35 4.77 -11.77
N LEU A 148 3.99 5.38 -10.63
CA LEU A 148 2.93 4.86 -9.78
C LEU A 148 1.59 4.84 -10.53
N ILE A 149 1.25 5.94 -11.21
CA ILE A 149 0.03 6.06 -12.00
C ILE A 149 0.00 4.99 -13.10
N ASP A 150 1.10 4.83 -13.84
CA ASP A 150 1.20 3.85 -14.94
C ASP A 150 1.05 2.41 -14.44
N VAL A 151 1.70 2.07 -13.31
CA VAL A 151 1.59 0.74 -12.70
C VAL A 151 0.15 0.43 -12.30
N TYR A 152 -0.55 1.36 -11.63
CA TYR A 152 -1.91 1.08 -11.16
C TYR A 152 -2.93 1.09 -12.29
N LYS A 153 -2.76 1.90 -13.34
CA LYS A 153 -3.57 1.80 -14.55
C LYS A 153 -3.43 0.41 -15.19
N LYS A 154 -2.20 -0.05 -15.43
CA LYS A 154 -1.93 -1.37 -16.00
C LYS A 154 -2.50 -2.50 -15.13
N ILE A 155 -2.29 -2.44 -13.81
CA ILE A 155 -2.82 -3.48 -12.89
C ILE A 155 -4.35 -3.51 -12.92
N SER A 156 -5.02 -2.36 -12.92
CA SER A 156 -6.48 -2.29 -12.94
C SER A 156 -7.11 -2.88 -14.20
N GLU A 157 -6.37 -2.89 -15.31
CA GLU A 157 -6.82 -3.48 -16.59
C GLU A 157 -6.66 -5.01 -16.63
N ILE A 158 -5.71 -5.56 -15.86
CA ILE A 158 -5.32 -6.98 -16.00
C ILE A 158 -5.70 -7.85 -14.80
N CYS A 159 -6.20 -7.27 -13.71
CA CYS A 159 -6.65 -8.04 -12.55
C CYS A 159 -7.87 -7.40 -11.87
N SER A 160 -8.59 -8.21 -11.10
CA SER A 160 -9.78 -7.82 -10.33
C SER A 160 -9.55 -7.82 -8.81
N TYR A 161 -8.30 -7.86 -8.35
CA TYR A 161 -8.00 -7.76 -6.92
C TYR A 161 -8.21 -6.35 -6.41
N ALA A 162 -8.61 -6.22 -5.14
CA ALA A 162 -8.65 -4.92 -4.50
C ALA A 162 -7.26 -4.24 -4.50
N LEU A 163 -7.23 -2.94 -4.78
CA LEU A 163 -6.01 -2.17 -4.94
C LEU A 163 -5.80 -1.20 -3.77
N HIS A 164 -4.62 -1.26 -3.16
CA HIS A 164 -4.22 -0.32 -2.11
C HIS A 164 -3.19 0.66 -2.64
N LEU A 165 -3.59 1.90 -2.84
CA LEU A 165 -2.74 2.95 -3.38
C LEU A 165 -1.84 3.59 -2.33
N GLY A 166 -0.66 4.01 -2.72
CA GLY A 166 0.24 4.80 -1.87
C GLY A 166 1.58 5.06 -2.53
N LEU A 167 1.99 6.31 -2.53
CA LEU A 167 3.34 6.71 -2.91
C LEU A 167 4.29 6.40 -1.76
N THR A 168 5.47 5.84 -2.03
CA THR A 168 6.54 5.69 -1.04
C THR A 168 7.53 6.84 -1.17
N GLU A 169 8.19 7.22 -0.07
CA GLU A 169 9.21 8.27 -0.07
C GLU A 169 8.71 9.61 -0.65
N ALA A 170 7.45 9.96 -0.40
CA ALA A 170 6.85 11.18 -0.91
C ALA A 170 7.55 12.45 -0.41
N GLY A 171 8.15 12.39 0.78
CA GLY A 171 8.86 13.50 1.42
C GLY A 171 8.14 14.01 2.66
N SER A 172 8.67 15.11 3.20
CA SER A 172 8.12 15.80 4.38
C SER A 172 7.23 16.98 3.98
N ASN A 173 6.40 17.41 4.90
CA ASN A 173 5.59 18.64 4.83
C ASN A 173 4.83 18.80 3.51
N GLU A 174 4.84 19.99 2.91
CA GLU A 174 4.11 20.34 1.69
C GLU A 174 4.49 19.45 0.50
N ARG A 175 5.78 19.12 0.35
CA ARG A 175 6.24 18.24 -0.73
C ARG A 175 5.55 16.87 -0.64
N GLY A 176 5.56 16.26 0.55
CA GLY A 176 4.93 14.96 0.74
C GLY A 176 3.42 14.98 0.45
N ILE A 177 2.75 16.07 0.84
CA ILE A 177 1.32 16.28 0.58
C ILE A 177 1.05 16.40 -0.92
N VAL A 178 1.77 17.30 -1.61
CA VAL A 178 1.61 17.54 -3.05
C VAL A 178 1.89 16.27 -3.85
N TYR A 179 3.01 15.60 -3.59
CA TYR A 179 3.37 14.36 -4.30
C TYR A 179 2.34 13.25 -4.07
N SER A 180 1.83 13.11 -2.85
CA SER A 180 0.76 12.14 -2.56
C SER A 180 -0.54 12.49 -3.28
N ALA A 181 -0.96 13.75 -3.27
CA ALA A 181 -2.15 14.19 -3.97
C ALA A 181 -2.04 14.00 -5.50
N CYS A 182 -0.91 14.36 -6.09
CA CYS A 182 -0.65 14.17 -7.52
C CYS A 182 -0.59 12.69 -7.93
N ALA A 183 -0.15 11.81 -7.03
CA ALA A 183 -0.07 10.39 -7.31
C ALA A 183 -1.43 9.69 -7.16
N LEU A 184 -2.19 10.03 -6.14
CA LEU A 184 -3.45 9.37 -5.80
C LEU A 184 -4.64 9.96 -6.58
N GLY A 185 -4.66 11.28 -6.78
CA GLY A 185 -5.79 11.99 -7.39
C GLY A 185 -6.20 11.45 -8.76
N PRO A 186 -5.30 11.35 -9.75
CA PRO A 186 -5.63 10.83 -11.06
C PRO A 186 -6.15 9.39 -11.06
N LEU A 187 -5.65 8.55 -10.16
CA LEU A 187 -6.10 7.16 -10.03
C LEU A 187 -7.53 7.11 -9.45
N LEU A 188 -7.75 7.80 -8.35
CA LEU A 188 -9.04 7.85 -7.66
C LEU A 188 -10.15 8.46 -8.53
N LEU A 189 -9.86 9.51 -9.32
CA LEU A 189 -10.80 10.09 -10.27
C LEU A 189 -11.17 9.13 -11.42
N ASN A 190 -10.30 8.17 -11.73
CA ASN A 190 -10.58 7.11 -12.70
C ASN A 190 -11.18 5.84 -12.05
N GLY A 191 -11.62 5.90 -10.79
CA GLY A 191 -12.19 4.77 -10.09
C GLY A 191 -11.18 3.66 -9.72
N ILE A 192 -9.89 3.97 -9.74
CA ILE A 192 -8.82 3.01 -9.43
C ILE A 192 -8.41 3.19 -7.96
N GLY A 193 -8.53 2.14 -7.17
CA GLY A 193 -8.11 2.08 -5.77
C GLY A 193 -9.25 1.96 -4.78
N ASP A 194 -9.14 0.97 -3.90
CA ASP A 194 -10.13 0.64 -2.87
C ASP A 194 -9.74 1.18 -1.49
N THR A 195 -8.44 1.28 -1.24
CA THR A 195 -7.89 1.87 -0.02
C THR A 195 -6.64 2.69 -0.35
N ILE A 196 -6.34 3.69 0.47
CA ILE A 196 -5.19 4.58 0.28
C ILE A 196 -4.31 4.66 1.52
N ARG A 197 -3.05 5.00 1.32
CA ARG A 197 -2.12 5.40 2.37
C ARG A 197 -1.30 6.60 1.90
N VAL A 198 -1.37 7.68 2.66
CA VAL A 198 -0.39 8.77 2.60
C VAL A 198 0.80 8.39 3.47
N SER A 199 2.02 8.63 3.00
CA SER A 199 3.26 8.32 3.71
C SER A 199 4.13 9.56 3.75
N LEU A 200 4.15 10.24 4.88
CA LEU A 200 4.94 11.44 5.11
C LEU A 200 6.17 11.12 5.97
N THR A 201 7.27 11.78 5.67
CA THR A 201 8.42 11.82 6.58
C THR A 201 8.06 12.79 7.71
N THR A 202 7.88 12.24 8.91
CA THR A 202 7.58 13.04 10.10
C THR A 202 8.85 13.41 10.85
N ASP A 203 8.87 14.57 11.50
CA ASP A 203 9.90 14.93 12.47
C ASP A 203 9.91 13.94 13.65
N ILE A 204 10.99 13.92 14.43
CA ILE A 204 11.21 12.95 15.52
C ILE A 204 10.03 12.92 16.50
N ASN A 205 9.38 14.06 16.74
CA ASN A 205 8.18 14.21 17.59
C ASN A 205 6.90 14.46 16.77
N GLY A 206 6.93 14.20 15.46
CA GLY A 206 5.83 14.53 14.55
C GLY A 206 4.59 13.65 14.77
N ASN A 207 3.44 14.27 14.62
CA ASN A 207 2.15 13.59 14.73
C ASN A 207 1.87 12.72 13.49
N ARG A 208 1.87 11.40 13.65
CA ARG A 208 1.54 10.46 12.57
C ARG A 208 0.07 10.50 12.13
N SER A 209 -0.83 11.11 12.92
CA SER A 209 -2.22 11.32 12.48
C SER A 209 -2.32 12.26 11.28
N LYS A 210 -1.29 13.09 11.03
CA LYS A 210 -1.20 13.98 9.86
C LYS A 210 -1.38 13.23 8.53
N GLU A 211 -0.86 12.01 8.42
CA GLU A 211 -1.04 11.17 7.24
C GLU A 211 -2.53 10.87 6.98
N VAL A 212 -3.31 10.64 8.04
CA VAL A 212 -4.76 10.39 7.95
C VAL A 212 -5.52 11.65 7.60
N GLU A 213 -5.15 12.79 8.18
CA GLU A 213 -5.75 14.10 7.88
C GLU A 213 -5.55 14.44 6.39
N VAL A 214 -4.33 14.30 5.88
CA VAL A 214 -4.02 14.53 4.46
C VAL A 214 -4.78 13.56 3.55
N ALA A 215 -4.88 12.28 3.92
CA ALA A 215 -5.66 11.31 3.16
C ALA A 215 -7.15 11.69 3.09
N LYS A 216 -7.74 12.17 4.19
CA LYS A 216 -9.11 12.69 4.24
C LYS A 216 -9.28 13.91 3.35
N LEU A 217 -8.34 14.87 3.40
CA LEU A 217 -8.38 16.07 2.56
C LEU A 217 -8.28 15.71 1.07
N ILE A 218 -7.42 14.78 0.68
CA ILE A 218 -7.35 14.30 -0.71
C ILE A 218 -8.70 13.74 -1.15
N LEU A 219 -9.31 12.85 -0.38
CA LEU A 219 -10.61 12.27 -0.73
C LEU A 219 -11.72 13.31 -0.79
N GLN A 220 -11.71 14.29 0.11
CA GLN A 220 -12.70 15.37 0.13
C GLN A 220 -12.52 16.33 -1.04
N SER A 221 -11.29 16.73 -1.38
CA SER A 221 -11.01 17.62 -2.51
C SER A 221 -11.40 17.01 -3.87
N LEU A 222 -11.44 15.68 -3.96
CA LEU A 222 -11.88 14.93 -5.15
C LEU A 222 -13.40 14.66 -5.14
N GLY A 223 -14.14 15.09 -4.12
CA GLY A 223 -15.58 14.82 -3.98
C GLY A 223 -15.93 13.36 -3.70
N ILE A 224 -14.96 12.52 -3.34
CA ILE A 224 -15.18 11.07 -3.12
C ILE A 224 -15.77 10.78 -1.74
N ARG A 225 -15.28 11.48 -0.70
CA ARG A 225 -15.78 11.39 0.67
C ARG A 225 -15.69 12.73 1.39
N TYR A 226 -16.71 13.04 2.20
CA TYR A 226 -16.75 14.24 3.02
C TYR A 226 -16.55 13.88 4.49
N PHE A 227 -15.64 14.56 5.15
CA PHE A 227 -15.29 14.34 6.55
C PHE A 227 -15.54 15.57 7.43
N LEU A 228 -15.45 16.76 6.84
CA LEU A 228 -15.62 18.05 7.47
C LEU A 228 -16.46 18.96 6.58
N PRO A 229 -17.12 20.00 7.15
CA PRO A 229 -17.70 21.05 6.33
C PRO A 229 -16.66 21.65 5.38
N ASP A 230 -17.08 21.90 4.15
CA ASP A 230 -16.22 22.53 3.15
C ASP A 230 -16.39 24.05 3.25
N VAL A 231 -15.29 24.75 3.51
CA VAL A 231 -15.29 26.21 3.66
C VAL A 231 -14.48 26.81 2.51
N THR A 232 -15.18 27.47 1.61
CA THR A 232 -14.54 28.19 0.53
C THR A 232 -14.26 29.62 0.99
N SER A 233 -12.99 30.04 0.97
CA SER A 233 -12.58 31.41 1.27
C SER A 233 -11.99 32.08 0.01
N CYS A 234 -12.36 33.34 -0.20
CA CYS A 234 -11.79 34.16 -1.26
C CYS A 234 -10.43 34.73 -0.77
N PRO A 235 -9.34 34.57 -1.54
CA PRO A 235 -8.03 35.10 -1.16
C PRO A 235 -7.93 36.63 -1.25
N GLY A 236 -8.99 37.30 -1.68
CA GLY A 236 -8.99 38.72 -2.00
C GLY A 236 -8.41 39.03 -3.39
N CYS A 237 -8.72 40.16 -3.91
CA CYS A 237 -8.20 40.67 -5.17
C CYS A 237 -8.14 42.20 -5.14
N GLY A 238 -7.61 42.86 -6.21
CA GLY A 238 -7.53 44.32 -6.31
C GLY A 238 -8.88 45.06 -6.29
N ARG A 239 -10.02 44.36 -6.24
CA ARG A 239 -11.36 44.92 -6.09
C ARG A 239 -11.87 44.78 -4.65
N THR A 240 -11.09 44.21 -3.74
CA THR A 240 -11.49 44.05 -2.33
C THR A 240 -11.54 45.42 -1.65
N SER A 241 -12.70 45.79 -1.16
CA SER A 241 -12.95 47.06 -0.50
C SER A 241 -13.05 46.98 1.05
N SER A 242 -12.73 45.83 1.61
CA SER A 242 -12.79 45.59 3.04
C SER A 242 -11.42 45.25 3.62
N ASP A 243 -11.14 45.73 4.84
CA ASP A 243 -9.91 45.45 5.61
C ASP A 243 -9.95 44.05 6.29
N TYR A 244 -10.70 43.11 5.73
CA TYR A 244 -10.91 41.77 6.33
C TYR A 244 -9.84 40.75 5.94
N PHE A 245 -8.66 41.18 5.46
CA PHE A 245 -7.55 40.28 5.08
C PHE A 245 -6.28 40.66 5.79
#